data_d2592367dd406ece2561ece736fcde0e
#
_entry.id   d2592367dd406ece2561ece736fcde0e
#
_cell.length_a   1.000
_cell.length_b   1.000
_cell.length_c   1.000
_cell.angle_alpha   90.00
_cell.angle_beta   90.00
_cell.angle_gamma   90.00
#
_symmetry.space_group_name_H-M   'P 1'
#
loop_
_entity.id
_entity.type
_entity.pdbx_description
1 polymer ?
#
loop_
_entity_poly.entity_id
_entity_poly.type
_entity_poly.pdbx_seq_one_letter_code
_entity_poly.pdbx_strand_id
1 'polypeptide(L)' 'MTNYYPLLASVVATLAPNTAEARRQLYESARVGFPHYLGNLDPKLSDAEVTRERTALEEVIRRLEAEQMAK' A
#
# COMPACT_ATOMS: atom_id res chain seq x y z
N MET A 1 12.73 6.97 -2.32
CA MET A 1 11.27 6.77 -2.20
C MET A 1 10.91 5.32 -2.50
N THR A 2 10.13 4.70 -1.63
CA THR A 2 9.76 3.30 -1.80
C THR A 2 8.69 3.17 -2.88
N ASN A 3 8.89 2.23 -3.79
CA ASN A 3 7.88 1.93 -4.80
C ASN A 3 7.00 0.80 -4.31
N TYR A 4 5.81 1.14 -3.84
CA TYR A 4 4.88 0.18 -3.26
C TYR A 4 4.10 -0.62 -4.30
N TYR A 5 4.09 -0.16 -5.54
CA TYR A 5 3.27 -0.78 -6.58
C TYR A 5 3.60 -2.26 -6.80
N PRO A 6 4.86 -2.64 -7.07
CA PRO A 6 5.15 -4.05 -7.30
C PRO A 6 4.89 -4.92 -6.07
N LEU A 7 5.11 -4.38 -4.87
CA LEU A 7 4.86 -5.12 -3.63
C LEU A 7 3.38 -5.43 -3.47
N LEU A 8 2.54 -4.40 -3.56
CA LEU A 8 1.10 -4.58 -3.40
C LEU A 8 0.49 -5.36 -4.57
N ALA A 9 0.96 -5.12 -5.79
CA ALA A 9 0.47 -5.86 -6.94
C ALA A 9 0.72 -7.36 -6.80
N SER A 10 1.89 -7.73 -6.29
CA SER A 10 2.22 -9.14 -6.03
C SER A 10 1.26 -9.77 -5.02
N VAL A 11 0.98 -9.05 -3.93
CA VAL A 11 0.08 -9.57 -2.89
C VAL A 11 -1.35 -9.66 -3.41
N VAL A 12 -1.81 -8.65 -4.14
CA VAL A 12 -3.15 -8.68 -4.75
C VAL A 12 -3.29 -9.88 -5.68
N ALA A 13 -2.23 -10.19 -6.45
CA ALA A 13 -2.25 -11.32 -7.37
C ALA A 13 -2.36 -12.66 -6.65
N THR A 14 -2.00 -12.73 -5.37
CA THR A 14 -2.07 -13.97 -4.60
C THR A 14 -3.39 -14.13 -3.84
N LEU A 15 -4.26 -13.12 -3.84
CA LEU A 15 -5.54 -13.21 -3.14
C LEU A 15 -6.44 -14.28 -3.77
N ALA A 16 -7.02 -15.13 -2.93
CA ALA A 16 -7.92 -16.17 -3.37
C ALA A 16 -9.03 -16.34 -2.32
N PRO A 17 -10.25 -15.83 -2.58
CA PRO A 17 -10.66 -15.12 -3.80
C PRO A 17 -10.17 -13.67 -3.84
N ASN A 18 -9.94 -13.16 -5.04
CA ASN A 18 -9.58 -11.76 -5.23
C ASN A 18 -10.86 -10.94 -5.39
N THR A 19 -11.46 -10.62 -4.25
CA THR A 19 -12.68 -9.81 -4.20
C THR A 19 -12.35 -8.39 -3.76
N ALA A 20 -13.27 -7.46 -4.01
CA ALA A 20 -13.12 -6.09 -3.57
C ALA A 20 -12.95 -6.00 -2.05
N GLU A 21 -13.68 -6.83 -1.30
CA GLU A 21 -13.56 -6.83 0.16
C GLU A 21 -12.20 -7.35 0.62
N ALA A 22 -11.70 -8.43 0.01
CA ALA A 22 -10.40 -8.96 0.34
C ALA A 22 -9.29 -7.93 0.06
N ARG A 23 -9.39 -7.23 -1.06
CA ARG A 23 -8.44 -6.17 -1.39
C ARG A 23 -8.54 -5.01 -0.40
N ARG A 24 -9.74 -4.64 0.01
CA ARG A 24 -9.93 -3.57 0.99
C ARG A 24 -9.24 -3.91 2.31
N GLN A 25 -9.40 -5.14 2.79
CA GLN A 25 -8.73 -5.59 4.01
C GLN A 25 -7.22 -5.55 3.88
N LEU A 26 -6.70 -5.96 2.73
CA LEU A 26 -5.27 -5.87 2.45
C LEU A 26 -4.78 -4.44 2.52
N TYR A 27 -5.50 -3.51 1.89
CA TYR A 27 -5.10 -2.11 1.87
C TYR A 27 -5.16 -1.49 3.28
N GLU A 28 -6.16 -1.85 4.07
CA GLU A 28 -6.24 -1.37 5.45
C GLU A 28 -5.05 -1.85 6.27
N SER A 29 -4.66 -3.12 6.09
CA SER A 29 -3.47 -3.66 6.75
C SER A 29 -2.22 -2.90 6.33
N ALA A 30 -2.09 -2.57 5.05
CA ALA A 30 -0.95 -1.80 4.55
C ALA A 30 -0.94 -0.40 5.13
N ARG A 31 -2.11 0.25 5.23
CA ARG A 31 -2.20 1.60 5.79
C ARG A 31 -1.78 1.66 7.24
N VAL A 32 -2.00 0.59 8.00
CA VAL A 32 -1.58 0.51 9.39
C VAL A 32 -0.11 0.09 9.49
N GLY A 33 0.28 -0.93 8.72
CA GLY A 33 1.60 -1.54 8.82
C GLY A 33 2.73 -0.67 8.32
N PHE A 34 2.56 0.00 7.18
CA PHE A 34 3.63 0.80 6.60
C PHE A 34 4.01 2.02 7.45
N PRO A 35 3.07 2.80 7.98
CA PRO A 35 3.46 3.90 8.88
C PRO A 35 4.21 3.40 10.12
N HIS A 36 3.80 2.26 10.67
CA HIS A 36 4.49 1.65 11.80
C HIS A 36 5.92 1.27 11.42
N TYR A 37 6.08 0.62 10.27
CA TYR A 37 7.39 0.24 9.76
C TYR A 37 8.27 1.46 9.53
N LEU A 38 7.74 2.51 8.92
CA LEU A 38 8.49 3.73 8.65
C LEU A 38 8.94 4.41 9.95
N GLY A 39 8.11 4.34 10.99
CA GLY A 39 8.45 4.92 12.28
C GLY A 39 9.58 4.19 13.01
N ASN A 40 9.89 2.98 12.59
CA ASN A 40 10.94 2.15 13.20
C ASN A 40 12.23 2.10 12.38
N LEU A 41 12.30 2.88 11.29
CA LEU A 41 13.52 2.92 10.48
C LEU A 41 14.62 3.69 11.21
N ASP A 42 15.87 3.34 10.88
CA ASP A 42 17.04 4.00 11.43
C ASP A 42 17.94 4.44 10.25
N PRO A 43 18.12 5.78 10.01
CA PRO A 43 17.51 6.86 10.79
C PRO A 43 16.00 6.99 10.52
N LYS A 44 15.30 7.55 11.51
CA LYS A 44 13.87 7.76 11.38
C LYS A 44 13.57 8.79 10.32
N LEU A 45 12.47 8.57 9.60
CA LEU A 45 12.00 9.53 8.62
C LEU A 45 11.37 10.74 9.33
N SER A 46 11.48 11.90 8.70
CA SER A 46 10.78 13.09 9.19
C SER A 46 9.27 12.96 8.96
N ASP A 47 8.49 13.78 9.63
CA ASP A 47 7.03 13.79 9.43
C ASP A 47 6.66 14.07 7.98
N ALA A 48 7.39 14.96 7.32
CA ALA A 48 7.15 15.27 5.90
C ALA A 48 7.43 14.06 5.02
N GLU A 49 8.48 13.31 5.33
CA GLU A 49 8.81 12.10 4.59
C GLU A 49 7.76 11.00 4.80
N VAL A 50 7.28 10.83 6.03
CA VAL A 50 6.23 9.86 6.33
C VAL A 50 4.95 10.23 5.58
N THR A 51 4.57 11.50 5.57
CA THR A 51 3.40 11.96 4.84
C THR A 51 3.53 11.67 3.34
N ARG A 52 4.72 11.91 2.78
CA ARG A 52 4.99 11.64 1.37
C ARG A 52 4.84 10.16 1.05
N GLU A 53 5.34 9.31 1.94
CA GLU A 53 5.23 7.87 1.75
C GLU A 53 3.77 7.39 1.85
N ARG A 54 3.00 7.96 2.76
CA ARG A 54 1.56 7.66 2.84
C ARG A 54 0.84 8.04 1.57
N THR A 55 1.16 9.22 1.02
CA THR A 55 0.56 9.67 -0.25
C THR A 55 0.91 8.72 -1.39
N ALA A 56 2.17 8.29 -1.45
CA ALA A 56 2.60 7.34 -2.47
C ALA A 56 1.84 6.01 -2.35
N LEU A 57 1.62 5.54 -1.13
CA LEU A 57 0.86 4.32 -0.89
C LEU A 57 -0.59 4.46 -1.36
N GLU A 58 -1.26 5.57 -1.03
CA GLU A 58 -2.63 5.80 -1.44
C GLU A 58 -2.77 5.87 -2.97
N GLU A 59 -1.80 6.47 -3.65
CA GLU A 59 -1.80 6.51 -5.10
C GLU A 59 -1.67 5.13 -5.72
N VAL A 60 -0.81 4.29 -5.13
CA VAL A 60 -0.65 2.90 -5.59
C VAL A 60 -1.94 2.11 -5.39
N ILE A 61 -2.58 2.26 -4.23
CA ILE A 61 -3.85 1.59 -3.95
C ILE A 61 -4.90 2.01 -4.97
N ARG A 62 -5.01 3.31 -5.25
CA ARG A 62 -5.97 3.82 -6.23
C ARG A 62 -5.71 3.25 -7.62
N ARG A 63 -4.46 3.18 -8.01
CA ARG A 63 -4.06 2.64 -9.31
C ARG A 63 -4.42 1.15 -9.42
N LEU A 64 -4.11 0.38 -8.38
CA LEU A 64 -4.42 -1.05 -8.37
C LEU A 64 -5.92 -1.30 -8.46
N GLU A 65 -6.73 -0.53 -7.72
CA GLU A 65 -8.17 -0.68 -7.78
C GLU A 65 -8.72 -0.31 -9.16
N ALA A 66 -8.19 0.74 -9.79
CA ALA A 66 -8.59 1.10 -11.14
C ALA A 66 -8.29 -0.03 -12.13
N GLU A 67 -7.14 -0.68 -11.98
CA GLU A 67 -6.75 -1.80 -12.83
C GLU A 67 -7.66 -3.00 -12.62
N GLN A 68 -8.06 -3.28 -11.37
CA GLN A 68 -8.98 -4.38 -11.08
C GLN A 68 -10.37 -4.12 -11.67
N MET A 69 -10.83 -2.89 -11.61
CA MET A 69 -12.14 -2.52 -12.15
C MET A 69 -12.18 -2.53 -13.68
N ALA A 70 -11.03 -2.39 -14.32
CA ALA A 70 -10.92 -2.36 -15.78
C ALA A 70 -10.93 -3.76 -16.41
N LYS A 71 -10.82 -4.81 -15.62
CA LYS A 71 -10.77 -6.20 -16.10
C LYS A 71 -12.14 -6.77 -16.38
#